data_a9346eb5e727e6ad912a6de596e191a1
#
_entry.id   a9346eb5e727e6ad912a6de596e191a1
#
_cell.length_a   1.000
_cell.length_b   1.000
_cell.length_c   1.000
_cell.angle_alpha   90.00
_cell.angle_beta   90.00
_cell.angle_gamma   90.00
#
_symmetry.space_group_name_H-M   'P 1'
#
loop_
_entity.id
_entity.type
_entity.pdbx_description
1 polymer ?
#
loop_
_entity_poly.entity_id
_entity_poly.type
_entity_poly.pdbx_seq_one_letter_code
_entity_poly.pdbx_strand_id
1 'polypeptide(L)'
;RVVLGFLLVGNGVNLRILIMAGPAGFAPIYDEALAPEEYSDPLPQALILTAIVITFAVSAFLLALIYRSWRLANADDVSDDADDVALREGALTMPIEEVLPNEGDTDF
;
A
#
# COMPACT_ATOMS: atom_id res chain seq x y z
N ARG A 1 4.30 5.85 -2.57
CA ARG A 1 5.75 6.04 -2.80
C ARG A 1 6.58 4.87 -2.25
N VAL A 2 6.31 4.45 -1.02
CA VAL A 2 7.04 3.33 -0.40
C VAL A 2 6.88 2.02 -1.19
N VAL A 3 5.67 1.70 -1.64
CA VAL A 3 5.40 0.48 -2.43
C VAL A 3 6.13 0.53 -3.77
N LEU A 4 6.14 1.67 -4.44
CA LEU A 4 6.89 1.84 -5.70
C LEU A 4 8.39 1.66 -5.49
N GLY A 5 8.94 2.23 -4.43
CA GLY A 5 10.34 2.05 -4.05
C GLY A 5 10.67 0.59 -3.73
N PHE A 6 9.81 -0.08 -2.99
CA PHE A 6 9.95 -1.49 -2.68
C PHE A 6 9.97 -2.38 -3.94
N LEU A 7 9.06 -2.13 -4.88
CA LEU A 7 9.02 -2.84 -6.15
C LEU A 7 10.28 -2.59 -6.98
N LEU A 8 10.74 -1.35 -7.04
CA LEU A 8 11.93 -0.98 -7.80
C LEU A 8 13.18 -1.67 -7.24
N VAL A 9 13.37 -1.64 -5.93
CA VAL A 9 14.50 -2.32 -5.26
C VAL A 9 14.42 -3.83 -5.46
N GLY A 10 13.25 -4.44 -5.32
CA GLY A 10 13.04 -5.87 -5.52
C GLY A 10 13.41 -6.31 -6.94
N ASN A 11 12.98 -5.57 -7.95
CA ASN A 11 13.34 -5.86 -9.33
C ASN A 11 14.83 -5.65 -9.61
N GLY A 12 15.45 -4.63 -9.01
CA GLY A 12 16.89 -4.41 -9.09
C GLY A 12 17.69 -5.55 -8.50
N VAL A 13 17.26 -6.09 -7.36
CA VAL A 13 17.88 -7.28 -6.73
C VAL A 13 17.75 -8.51 -7.63
N ASN A 14 16.56 -8.72 -8.22
CA ASN A 14 16.33 -9.83 -9.15
C ASN A 14 17.25 -9.77 -10.36
N LEU A 15 17.42 -8.58 -10.95
CA LEU A 15 18.38 -8.38 -12.04
C LEU A 15 19.80 -8.67 -11.63
N ARG A 16 20.20 -8.26 -10.43
CA ARG A 16 21.52 -8.54 -9.90
C ARG A 16 21.77 -10.04 -9.73
N ILE A 17 20.80 -10.78 -9.21
CA ILE A 17 20.88 -12.24 -9.09
C ILE A 17 21.03 -12.88 -10.46
N LEU A 18 20.29 -12.41 -11.46
CA LEU A 18 20.38 -12.92 -12.83
C LEU A 18 21.76 -12.69 -13.44
N ILE A 19 22.35 -11.53 -13.24
CA ILE A 19 23.70 -11.20 -13.71
C ILE A 19 24.74 -12.10 -13.03
N MET A 20 24.57 -12.39 -11.75
CA MET A 20 25.47 -13.26 -10.99
C MET A 20 25.35 -14.76 -11.34
N ALA A 21 24.33 -15.12 -12.10
CA ALA A 21 24.11 -16.52 -12.55
C ALA A 21 25.21 -17.05 -13.48
N GLY A 22 26.04 -16.17 -14.02
CA GLY A 22 27.13 -16.55 -14.91
C GLY A 22 26.81 -16.27 -16.39
N PRO A 23 27.61 -16.89 -17.31
CA PRO A 23 27.45 -16.62 -18.73
C PRO A 23 26.10 -17.10 -19.26
N ALA A 24 25.58 -16.39 -20.27
CA ALA A 24 24.40 -16.80 -21.01
C ALA A 24 24.63 -18.12 -21.75
N GLY A 25 23.61 -18.95 -21.78
CA GLY A 25 23.66 -20.23 -22.47
C GLY A 25 22.26 -20.58 -23.01
N PHE A 26 22.12 -21.81 -23.45
CA PHE A 26 20.83 -22.30 -23.93
C PHE A 26 19.81 -22.42 -22.77
N ALA A 27 18.53 -22.39 -23.14
CA ALA A 27 17.47 -22.60 -22.17
C ALA A 27 17.63 -23.93 -21.44
N PRO A 28 17.32 -24.01 -20.13
CA PRO A 28 17.49 -25.23 -19.33
C PRO A 28 16.39 -26.28 -19.64
N ILE A 29 16.27 -26.63 -20.91
CA ILE A 29 15.37 -27.67 -21.40
C ILE A 29 16.26 -28.79 -21.93
N TYR A 30 16.00 -30.03 -21.51
CA TYR A 30 16.83 -31.17 -21.89
C TYR A 30 16.87 -31.34 -23.41
N ASP A 31 18.09 -31.41 -23.97
CA ASP A 31 18.40 -31.70 -25.36
C ASP A 31 19.61 -32.60 -25.40
N GLU A 32 19.47 -33.74 -26.07
CA GLU A 32 20.56 -34.73 -26.19
C GLU A 32 21.77 -34.19 -27.00
N ALA A 33 21.53 -33.16 -27.84
CA ALA A 33 22.58 -32.56 -28.64
C ALA A 33 23.47 -31.57 -27.87
N LEU A 34 23.05 -31.15 -26.65
CA LEU A 34 23.74 -30.15 -25.85
C LEU A 34 24.47 -30.79 -24.68
N ALA A 35 25.72 -30.34 -24.44
CA ALA A 35 26.47 -30.68 -23.24
C ALA A 35 25.91 -29.90 -22.02
N PRO A 36 26.02 -30.41 -20.79
CA PRO A 36 25.56 -29.75 -19.59
C PRO A 36 26.12 -28.33 -19.39
N GLU A 37 27.35 -28.09 -19.85
CA GLU A 37 28.01 -26.77 -19.75
C GLU A 37 27.45 -25.70 -20.71
N GLU A 38 26.68 -26.13 -21.71
CA GLU A 38 26.07 -25.21 -22.70
C GLU A 38 24.79 -24.58 -22.23
N TYR A 39 24.20 -25.09 -21.13
CA TYR A 39 22.99 -24.55 -20.55
C TYR A 39 23.28 -23.36 -19.62
N SER A 40 22.35 -22.42 -19.59
CA SER A 40 22.30 -21.42 -18.53
C SER A 40 21.98 -22.10 -17.19
N ASP A 41 22.47 -21.53 -16.08
CA ASP A 41 22.14 -22.04 -14.76
C ASP A 41 20.62 -21.83 -14.48
N PRO A 42 19.86 -22.92 -14.26
CA PRO A 42 18.43 -22.84 -14.03
C PRO A 42 18.07 -22.40 -12.61
N LEU A 43 18.97 -22.54 -11.63
CA LEU A 43 18.67 -22.27 -10.23
C LEU A 43 18.36 -20.79 -9.96
N PRO A 44 19.19 -19.81 -10.39
CA PRO A 44 18.86 -18.41 -10.25
C PRO A 44 17.57 -18.02 -10.97
N GLN A 45 17.32 -18.57 -12.15
CA GLN A 45 16.09 -18.32 -12.91
C GLN A 45 14.84 -18.76 -12.15
N ALA A 46 14.88 -19.96 -11.56
CA ALA A 46 13.77 -20.47 -10.75
C ALA A 46 13.54 -19.65 -9.47
N LEU A 47 14.62 -19.26 -8.80
CA LEU A 47 14.54 -18.42 -7.60
C LEU A 47 13.95 -17.04 -7.91
N ILE A 48 14.35 -16.41 -9.00
CA ILE A 48 13.83 -15.11 -9.44
C ILE A 48 12.35 -15.21 -9.80
N LEU A 49 11.95 -16.25 -10.52
CA LEU A 49 10.54 -16.47 -10.86
C LEU A 49 9.68 -16.59 -9.60
N THR A 50 10.13 -17.36 -8.63
CA THR A 50 9.45 -17.51 -7.34
C THR A 50 9.37 -16.17 -6.60
N ALA A 51 10.45 -15.42 -6.55
CA ALA A 51 10.51 -14.11 -5.94
C ALA A 51 9.54 -13.12 -6.60
N ILE A 52 9.43 -13.14 -7.92
CA ILE A 52 8.49 -12.29 -8.68
C ILE A 52 7.04 -12.61 -8.30
N VAL A 53 6.68 -13.88 -8.23
CA VAL A 53 5.32 -14.31 -7.87
C VAL A 53 4.96 -13.89 -6.44
N ILE A 54 5.86 -14.11 -5.48
CA ILE A 54 5.67 -13.73 -4.08
C ILE A 54 5.57 -12.21 -3.97
N THR A 55 6.44 -11.46 -4.61
CA THR A 55 6.44 -9.99 -4.60
C THR A 55 5.15 -9.44 -5.21
N PHE A 56 4.66 -10.04 -6.27
CA PHE A 56 3.38 -9.65 -6.87
C PHE A 56 2.22 -9.83 -5.88
N ALA A 57 2.14 -10.97 -5.20
CA ALA A 57 1.10 -11.23 -4.22
C ALA A 57 1.17 -10.27 -3.02
N VAL A 58 2.37 -10.04 -2.49
CA VAL A 58 2.60 -9.09 -1.38
C VAL A 58 2.24 -7.67 -1.82
N SER A 59 2.63 -7.26 -3.02
CA SER A 59 2.33 -5.93 -3.55
C SER A 59 0.83 -5.70 -3.72
N ALA A 60 0.11 -6.69 -4.22
CA ALA A 60 -1.35 -6.63 -4.34
C ALA A 60 -2.01 -6.48 -2.96
N PHE A 61 -1.54 -7.21 -1.97
CA PHE A 61 -2.02 -7.10 -0.58
C PHE A 61 -1.76 -5.72 0.02
N LEU A 62 -0.54 -5.19 -0.16
CA LEU A 62 -0.19 -3.84 0.33
C LEU A 62 -1.02 -2.76 -0.34
N LEU A 63 -1.24 -2.84 -1.65
CA LEU A 63 -2.09 -1.90 -2.38
C LEU A 63 -3.54 -1.96 -1.90
N ALA A 64 -4.05 -3.15 -1.60
CA ALA A 64 -5.39 -3.32 -1.03
C ALA A 64 -5.50 -2.67 0.35
N LEU A 65 -4.48 -2.82 1.22
CA LEU A 65 -4.44 -2.15 2.52
C LEU A 65 -4.39 -0.63 2.38
N ILE A 66 -3.58 -0.10 1.47
CA ILE A 66 -3.47 1.34 1.20
C ILE A 66 -4.80 1.89 0.72
N TYR A 67 -5.45 1.22 -0.20
CA TYR A 67 -6.77 1.61 -0.71
C TYR A 67 -7.82 1.62 0.39
N ARG A 68 -7.84 0.59 1.24
CA ARG A 68 -8.76 0.52 2.37
C ARG A 68 -8.50 1.64 3.37
N SER A 69 -7.25 1.89 3.72
CA SER A 69 -6.86 2.98 4.62
C SER A 69 -7.26 4.34 4.07
N TRP A 70 -7.03 4.56 2.77
CA TRP A 70 -7.44 5.79 2.09
C TRP A 70 -8.96 6.00 2.13
N ARG A 71 -9.74 4.96 1.87
CA ARG A 71 -11.20 5.04 1.93
C ARG A 71 -11.72 5.36 3.33
N LEU A 72 -11.16 4.73 4.35
CA LEU A 72 -11.53 4.98 5.74
C LEU A 72 -11.18 6.40 6.18
N ALA A 73 -10.00 6.91 5.83
CA ALA A 73 -9.59 8.27 6.12
C ALA A 73 -10.52 9.31 5.47
N ASN A 74 -10.88 9.12 4.21
CA ASN A 74 -11.82 10.01 3.52
C ASN A 74 -13.24 9.97 4.13
N ALA A 75 -13.71 8.80 4.56
CA ALA A 75 -15.00 8.66 5.23
C ALA A 75 -15.00 9.39 6.58
N ASP A 76 -13.92 9.29 7.35
CA ASP A 76 -13.77 9.99 8.63
C ASP A 76 -13.74 11.51 8.45
N ASP A 77 -12.99 12.01 7.46
CA ASP A 77 -12.94 13.45 7.15
C ASP A 77 -14.33 14.01 6.78
N VAL A 78 -15.09 13.30 5.96
CA VAL A 78 -16.46 13.71 5.59
C VAL A 78 -17.39 13.69 6.79
N SER A 79 -17.28 12.72 7.67
CA SER A 79 -18.06 12.63 8.89
C SER A 79 -17.75 13.78 9.85
N ASP A 80 -16.48 14.08 10.08
CA ASP A 80 -16.02 15.20 10.92
C ASP A 80 -16.53 16.54 10.39
N ASP A 81 -16.45 16.79 9.09
CA ASP A 81 -16.96 18.02 8.47
C ASP A 81 -18.46 18.16 8.62
N ALA A 82 -19.23 17.09 8.48
CA ALA A 82 -20.68 17.10 8.66
C ALA A 82 -21.07 17.40 10.10
N ASP A 83 -20.39 16.83 11.07
CA ASP A 83 -20.61 17.07 12.50
C ASP A 83 -20.26 18.51 12.89
N ASP A 84 -19.17 19.04 12.36
CA ASP A 84 -18.75 20.43 12.59
C ASP A 84 -19.77 21.43 12.03
N VAL A 85 -20.29 21.19 10.84
CA VAL A 85 -21.36 22.01 10.23
C VAL A 85 -22.63 21.96 11.09
N ALA A 86 -23.05 20.78 11.54
CA ALA A 86 -24.23 20.62 12.38
C ALA A 86 -24.08 21.35 13.71
N LEU A 87 -22.91 21.33 14.34
CA LEU A 87 -22.63 22.09 15.57
C LEU A 87 -22.70 23.58 15.35
N ARG A 88 -22.18 24.10 14.24
CA ARG A 88 -22.25 25.53 13.89
C ARG A 88 -23.67 25.98 13.64
N GLU A 89 -24.45 25.21 12.91
CA GLU A 89 -25.85 25.50 12.66
C GLU A 89 -26.68 25.51 13.96
N GLY A 90 -26.45 24.53 14.84
CA GLY A 90 -27.08 24.46 16.14
C GLY A 90 -26.76 25.70 17.01
N ALA A 91 -25.50 26.12 17.03
CA ALA A 91 -25.08 27.31 17.76
C ALA A 91 -25.69 28.61 17.23
N LEU A 92 -25.91 28.72 15.92
CA LEU A 92 -26.53 29.90 15.29
C LEU A 92 -28.04 29.96 15.48
N THR A 93 -28.69 28.83 15.72
CA THR A 93 -30.13 28.74 15.88
C THR A 93 -30.61 28.79 17.33
N MET A 94 -29.71 28.68 18.30
CA MET A 94 -30.04 28.81 19.72
C MET A 94 -30.47 30.25 20.06
N PRO A 95 -31.65 30.48 20.69
CA PRO A 95 -32.03 31.78 21.17
C PRO A 95 -31.03 32.32 22.21
N ILE A 96 -30.72 33.60 22.14
CA ILE A 96 -29.76 34.26 23.04
C ILE A 96 -30.17 34.08 24.52
N GLU A 97 -31.46 33.96 24.77
CA GLU A 97 -32.04 33.76 26.11
C GLU A 97 -31.60 32.43 26.75
N GLU A 98 -31.28 31.42 25.92
CA GLU A 98 -30.84 30.11 26.41
C GLU A 98 -29.34 30.11 26.75
N VAL A 99 -28.60 31.07 26.22
CA VAL A 99 -27.12 31.18 26.40
C VAL A 99 -26.79 32.11 27.60
N LEU A 100 -27.69 33.03 27.96
CA LEU A 100 -27.45 33.90 29.09
C LEU A 100 -27.93 33.24 30.41
N PRO A 101 -27.16 33.29 31.49
CA PRO A 101 -27.61 32.82 32.76
C PRO A 101 -28.86 33.65 33.18
N ASN A 102 -29.88 32.97 33.63
CA ASN A 102 -31.09 33.58 34.10
C ASN A 102 -30.77 34.50 35.28
N GLU A 103 -30.92 35.84 35.11
CA GLU A 103 -30.66 36.81 36.17
C GLU A 103 -31.62 36.68 37.37
N GLY A 104 -32.60 35.77 37.29
CA GLY A 104 -33.57 35.51 38.34
C GLY A 104 -33.10 34.56 39.43
N ASP A 105 -31.93 33.92 39.29
CA ASP A 105 -31.42 32.91 40.21
C ASP A 105 -30.42 33.49 41.26
N THR A 106 -30.37 34.78 41.45
CA THR A 106 -29.65 35.47 42.52
C THR A 106 -30.55 35.81 43.70
N ASP A 107 -31.35 34.87 44.15
CA ASP A 107 -31.96 34.97 45.48
C ASP A 107 -30.98 34.44 46.54
N PHE A 108 -30.32 35.39 47.14
CA PHE A 108 -29.66 35.19 48.41
C PHE A 108 -30.62 35.36 49.55
#